data_625e551ed30f69e5b149d3c2af48b561
#
_entry.id   625e551ed30f69e5b149d3c2af48b561
#
_cell.length_a   1.000
_cell.length_b   1.000
_cell.length_c   1.000
_cell.angle_alpha   90.00
_cell.angle_beta   90.00
_cell.angle_gamma   90.00
#
_symmetry.space_group_name_H-M   'P 1'
#
loop_
_entity.id
_entity.type
_entity.pdbx_description
1 polymer ?
#
loop_
_entity_poly.entity_id
_entity_poly.type
_entity_poly.pdbx_seq_one_letter_code
_entity_poly.pdbx_strand_id
1 'polypeptide(L)'
;MLFRSDAPFRAEARLSAVNSINWARIAAQIPYYAASALALGAPDRDVAFAVPTGNFGNVLAAWAARRMGLPVARLIVGSNRNDILARFLQANDMSIAAVEPSLSPSMDIQVSSNFERLLFELLDRDGAATAAAMGAFQIGRAHV
;
A
#
# COMPACT_ATOMS: atom_id res chain seq x y z
N MET A 1 -5.64 21.56 -13.84
CA MET A 1 -5.05 20.38 -14.50
C MET A 1 -5.68 20.20 -15.89
N LEU A 2 -5.33 21.09 -16.81
CA LEU A 2 -5.97 21.24 -18.12
C LEU A 2 -5.72 20.02 -19.06
N PHE A 3 -4.52 19.45 -19.03
CA PHE A 3 -4.15 18.37 -19.95
C PHE A 3 -4.95 17.05 -19.77
N ARG A 4 -5.56 16.80 -18.61
CA ARG A 4 -6.38 15.59 -18.40
C ARG A 4 -7.75 15.67 -19.07
N SER A 5 -8.27 16.87 -19.25
CA SER A 5 -9.57 17.12 -19.90
C SER A 5 -9.45 17.41 -21.39
N ASP A 6 -8.23 17.60 -21.90
CA ASP A 6 -7.96 17.78 -23.33
C ASP A 6 -7.96 16.44 -24.05
N ALA A 7 -9.08 16.09 -24.66
CA ALA A 7 -9.24 14.81 -25.35
C ALA A 7 -8.32 14.65 -26.59
N PRO A 8 -8.17 15.67 -27.47
CA PRO A 8 -7.20 15.61 -28.55
C PRO A 8 -5.78 15.36 -28.09
N PHE A 9 -5.30 16.13 -27.12
CA PHE A 9 -3.96 15.99 -26.56
C PHE A 9 -3.73 14.61 -25.95
N ARG A 10 -4.72 14.07 -25.21
CA ARG A 10 -4.64 12.73 -24.63
C ARG A 10 -4.50 11.65 -25.69
N ALA A 11 -5.24 11.77 -26.78
CA ALA A 11 -5.19 10.80 -27.88
C ALA A 11 -3.85 10.86 -28.63
N GLU A 12 -3.36 12.05 -28.95
CA GLU A 12 -2.09 12.29 -29.63
C GLU A 12 -0.91 11.81 -28.77
N ALA A 13 -0.84 12.25 -27.52
CA ALA A 13 0.24 11.92 -26.59
C ALA A 13 0.11 10.50 -25.98
N ARG A 14 -0.97 9.77 -26.26
CA ARG A 14 -1.27 8.43 -25.69
C ARG A 14 -1.10 8.40 -24.18
N LEU A 15 -1.64 9.40 -23.50
CA LEU A 15 -1.47 9.56 -22.06
C LEU A 15 -2.05 8.38 -21.30
N SER A 16 -1.26 7.83 -20.40
CA SER A 16 -1.65 6.81 -19.43
C SER A 16 -1.36 7.27 -18.01
N ALA A 17 -2.17 6.85 -17.06
CA ALA A 17 -1.96 7.16 -15.66
C ALA A 17 -1.22 6.02 -14.96
N VAL A 18 -0.13 6.36 -14.25
CA VAL A 18 0.56 5.46 -13.32
C VAL A 18 0.28 5.95 -11.90
N ASN A 19 -0.77 5.43 -11.31
CA ASN A 19 -1.17 5.74 -9.93
C ASN A 19 -0.69 4.67 -8.94
N SER A 20 -1.03 4.83 -7.66
CA SER A 20 -0.62 3.90 -6.59
C SER A 20 -1.14 2.47 -6.73
N ILE A 21 -2.20 2.25 -7.51
CA ILE A 21 -2.76 0.92 -7.77
C ILE A 21 -2.19 0.23 -9.03
N ASN A 22 -1.36 0.92 -9.80
CA ASN A 22 -0.71 0.31 -10.97
C ASN A 22 0.37 -0.66 -10.50
N TRP A 23 0.26 -1.94 -10.93
CA TRP A 23 1.21 -2.98 -10.55
C TRP A 23 2.65 -2.66 -10.96
N ALA A 24 2.86 -2.04 -12.13
CA ALA A 24 4.20 -1.66 -12.58
C ALA A 24 4.89 -0.71 -11.57
N ARG A 25 4.12 0.17 -10.92
CA ARG A 25 4.65 1.05 -9.87
C ARG A 25 5.07 0.26 -8.62
N ILE A 26 4.34 -0.77 -8.25
CA ILE A 26 4.70 -1.64 -7.12
C ILE A 26 5.92 -2.48 -7.47
N ALA A 27 5.91 -3.11 -8.65
CA ALA A 27 7.01 -3.94 -9.12
C ALA A 27 8.34 -3.15 -9.21
N ALA A 28 8.29 -1.90 -9.67
CA ALA A 28 9.46 -1.03 -9.74
C ALA A 28 10.02 -0.63 -8.35
N GLN A 29 9.25 -0.82 -7.27
CA GLN A 29 9.72 -0.57 -5.90
C GLN A 29 10.41 -1.78 -5.27
N ILE A 30 10.19 -2.99 -5.77
CA ILE A 30 10.83 -4.22 -5.26
C ILE A 30 12.37 -4.13 -5.29
N PRO A 31 13.01 -3.68 -6.39
CA PRO A 31 14.46 -3.54 -6.45
C PRO A 31 15.06 -2.63 -5.38
N TYR A 32 14.33 -1.63 -4.87
CA TYR A 32 14.83 -0.75 -3.81
C TYR A 32 15.08 -1.53 -2.53
N TYR A 33 14.20 -2.46 -2.19
CA TYR A 33 14.35 -3.33 -1.03
C TYR A 33 15.50 -4.31 -1.20
N ALA A 34 15.65 -4.90 -2.39
CA ALA A 34 16.76 -5.78 -2.70
C ALA A 34 18.11 -5.03 -2.59
N ALA A 35 18.23 -3.87 -3.24
CA ALA A 35 19.44 -3.07 -3.20
C ALA A 35 19.79 -2.60 -1.76
N SER A 36 18.78 -2.15 -1.00
CA SER A 36 18.99 -1.73 0.39
C SER A 36 19.38 -2.90 1.29
N ALA A 37 18.75 -4.06 1.14
CA ALA A 37 19.08 -5.24 1.93
C ALA A 37 20.51 -5.73 1.65
N LEU A 38 20.90 -5.78 0.37
CA LEU A 38 22.27 -6.13 -0.02
C LEU A 38 23.30 -5.18 0.58
N ALA A 39 23.02 -3.88 0.54
CA ALA A 39 23.90 -2.87 1.15
C ALA A 39 24.01 -3.01 2.67
N LEU A 40 23.01 -3.61 3.33
CA LEU A 40 22.99 -3.89 4.76
C LEU A 40 23.53 -5.28 5.12
N GLY A 41 24.01 -6.05 4.15
CA GLY A 41 24.66 -7.33 4.35
C GLY A 41 23.76 -8.56 4.16
N ALA A 42 22.63 -8.45 3.48
CA ALA A 42 21.87 -9.61 3.04
C ALA A 42 22.68 -10.36 1.95
N PRO A 43 22.56 -11.71 1.84
CA PRO A 43 21.65 -12.59 2.57
C PRO A 43 22.15 -13.05 3.95
N ASP A 44 23.37 -12.69 4.35
CA ASP A 44 24.04 -13.24 5.54
C ASP A 44 23.46 -12.70 6.85
N ARG A 45 22.59 -11.69 6.75
CA ARG A 45 21.86 -11.15 7.89
C ARG A 45 20.45 -10.73 7.51
N ASP A 46 19.54 -10.86 8.45
CA ASP A 46 18.19 -10.36 8.35
C ASP A 46 18.14 -8.82 8.41
N VAL A 47 17.23 -8.25 7.67
CA VAL A 47 16.98 -6.80 7.66
C VAL A 47 15.55 -6.47 8.09
N ALA A 48 15.35 -5.30 8.68
CA ALA A 48 14.04 -4.75 8.97
C ALA A 48 13.87 -3.42 8.24
N PHE A 49 12.67 -3.15 7.76
CA PHE A 49 12.35 -1.89 7.09
C PHE A 49 11.23 -1.15 7.81
N ALA A 50 11.47 0.11 8.15
CA ALA A 50 10.42 1.04 8.56
C ALA A 50 9.91 1.78 7.32
N VAL A 51 8.63 1.62 7.02
CA VAL A 51 8.02 2.10 5.77
C VAL A 51 6.87 3.03 6.08
N PRO A 52 7.07 4.36 5.99
CA PRO A 52 5.97 5.31 6.01
C PRO A 52 5.05 5.06 4.82
N THR A 53 3.76 4.86 5.07
CA THR A 53 2.84 4.49 4.00
C THR A 53 1.40 4.92 4.28
N GLY A 54 0.72 5.41 3.23
CA GLY A 54 -0.71 5.61 3.20
C GLY A 54 -1.38 4.52 2.35
N ASN A 55 -1.14 4.51 1.04
CA ASN A 55 -1.74 3.56 0.07
C ASN A 55 -1.17 2.14 0.10
N PHE A 56 -0.29 1.82 1.03
CA PHE A 56 0.31 0.50 1.22
C PHE A 56 1.17 -0.03 0.06
N GLY A 57 1.33 0.71 -1.02
CA GLY A 57 2.06 0.25 -2.22
C GLY A 57 3.51 -0.10 -1.94
N ASN A 58 4.20 0.74 -1.18
CA ASN A 58 5.60 0.53 -0.82
C ASN A 58 5.77 -0.69 0.10
N VAL A 59 4.93 -0.84 1.13
CA VAL A 59 4.96 -2.02 2.02
C VAL A 59 4.63 -3.30 1.26
N LEU A 60 3.67 -3.25 0.32
CA LEU A 60 3.34 -4.39 -0.53
C LEU A 60 4.54 -4.81 -1.39
N ALA A 61 5.32 -3.86 -1.91
CA ALA A 61 6.55 -4.16 -2.64
C ALA A 61 7.60 -4.83 -1.72
N ALA A 62 7.76 -4.37 -0.48
CA ALA A 62 8.64 -5.01 0.50
C ALA A 62 8.18 -6.43 0.87
N TRP A 63 6.87 -6.62 1.04
CA TRP A 63 6.28 -7.93 1.28
C TRP A 63 6.51 -8.86 0.09
N ALA A 64 6.33 -8.38 -1.14
CA ALA A 64 6.63 -9.14 -2.35
C ALA A 64 8.12 -9.53 -2.42
N ALA A 65 9.04 -8.61 -2.12
CA ALA A 65 10.48 -8.91 -2.04
C ALA A 65 10.77 -10.02 -1.03
N ARG A 66 10.15 -9.98 0.15
CA ARG A 66 10.23 -11.05 1.15
C ARG A 66 9.74 -12.39 0.61
N ARG A 67 8.60 -12.40 -0.10
CA ARG A 67 8.06 -13.61 -0.75
C ARG A 67 8.96 -14.15 -1.86
N MET A 68 9.78 -13.31 -2.47
CA MET A 68 10.80 -13.67 -3.45
C MET A 68 12.11 -14.20 -2.81
N GLY A 69 12.19 -14.23 -1.48
CA GLY A 69 13.33 -14.80 -0.76
C GLY A 69 14.27 -13.77 -0.12
N LEU A 70 13.96 -12.47 -0.18
CA LEU A 70 14.75 -11.47 0.53
C LEU A 70 14.61 -11.67 2.05
N PRO A 71 15.71 -11.70 2.85
CA PRO A 71 15.66 -11.97 4.29
C PRO A 71 15.14 -10.73 5.07
N VAL A 72 13.86 -10.44 4.90
CA VAL A 72 13.17 -9.37 5.62
C VAL A 72 12.54 -9.95 6.88
N ALA A 73 13.15 -9.71 8.02
CA ALA A 73 12.65 -10.17 9.32
C ALA A 73 11.38 -9.43 9.72
N ARG A 74 11.33 -8.12 9.48
CA ARG A 74 10.21 -7.28 9.93
C ARG A 74 9.94 -6.12 8.99
N LEU A 75 8.66 -5.84 8.79
CA LEU A 75 8.14 -4.61 8.17
C LEU A 75 7.42 -3.80 9.25
N ILE A 76 7.82 -2.55 9.43
CA ILE A 76 7.26 -1.63 10.40
C ILE A 76 6.49 -0.57 9.61
N VAL A 77 5.19 -0.52 9.78
CA VAL A 77 4.31 0.45 9.10
C VAL A 77 4.29 1.75 9.89
N GLY A 78 4.74 2.83 9.27
CA GLY A 78 4.63 4.18 9.80
C GLY A 78 3.39 4.89 9.26
N SER A 79 2.57 5.45 10.13
CA SER A 79 1.41 6.30 9.79
C SER A 79 1.59 7.70 10.37
N ASN A 80 0.91 8.69 9.78
CA ASN A 80 0.67 9.97 10.40
C ASN A 80 -0.64 9.91 11.23
N ARG A 81 -1.28 11.06 11.48
CA ARG A 81 -2.56 11.12 12.22
C ARG A 81 -3.69 10.36 11.51
N ASN A 82 -3.57 10.16 10.20
CA ASN A 82 -4.50 9.33 9.42
C ASN A 82 -4.06 7.87 9.52
N ASP A 83 -4.33 7.25 10.64
CA ASP A 83 -3.69 6.06 11.17
C ASP A 83 -4.45 4.74 10.91
N ILE A 84 -5.34 4.70 9.92
CA ILE A 84 -6.21 3.55 9.63
C ILE A 84 -5.42 2.22 9.54
N LEU A 85 -4.22 2.24 8.95
CA LEU A 85 -3.38 1.04 8.85
C LEU A 85 -2.80 0.63 10.22
N ALA A 86 -2.40 1.60 11.04
CA ALA A 86 -1.90 1.32 12.39
C ALA A 86 -3.01 0.75 13.27
N ARG A 87 -4.22 1.33 13.25
CA ARG A 87 -5.39 0.82 13.97
C ARG A 87 -5.77 -0.59 13.51
N PHE A 88 -5.73 -0.84 12.22
CA PHE A 88 -5.97 -2.18 11.71
C PHE A 88 -4.96 -3.20 12.25
N LEU A 89 -3.66 -2.90 12.15
CA LEU A 89 -2.60 -3.82 12.59
C LEU A 89 -2.59 -4.05 14.10
N GLN A 90 -3.08 -3.10 14.89
CA GLN A 90 -3.12 -3.19 16.34
C GLN A 90 -4.43 -3.78 16.89
N ALA A 91 -5.54 -3.43 16.29
CA ALA A 91 -6.88 -3.71 16.84
C ALA A 91 -7.88 -4.25 15.79
N ASN A 92 -7.42 -4.55 14.58
CA ASN A 92 -8.29 -4.97 13.45
C ASN A 92 -9.41 -3.93 13.16
N ASP A 93 -9.13 -2.64 13.40
CA ASP A 93 -10.05 -1.54 13.18
C ASP A 93 -9.76 -0.82 11.87
N MET A 94 -10.65 -0.96 10.90
CA MET A 94 -10.63 -0.28 9.59
C MET A 94 -11.72 0.79 9.49
N SER A 95 -12.27 1.27 10.60
CA SER A 95 -13.24 2.35 10.59
C SER A 95 -12.64 3.62 9.99
N ILE A 96 -13.40 4.27 9.09
CA ILE A 96 -12.95 5.50 8.42
C ILE A 96 -13.27 6.69 9.31
N ALA A 97 -12.23 7.44 9.63
CA ALA A 97 -12.31 8.74 10.29
C ALA A 97 -12.27 9.89 9.27
N ALA A 98 -12.50 11.10 9.74
CA ALA A 98 -12.22 12.30 8.93
C ALA A 98 -10.72 12.38 8.63
N VAL A 99 -10.39 12.83 7.42
CA VAL A 99 -8.98 13.06 7.05
C VAL A 99 -8.48 14.31 7.77
N GLU A 100 -7.39 14.17 8.50
CA GLU A 100 -6.67 15.27 9.14
C GLU A 100 -5.51 15.72 8.26
N PRO A 101 -5.49 16.98 7.77
CA PRO A 101 -4.38 17.51 7.00
C PRO A 101 -3.06 17.48 7.79
N SER A 102 -1.98 17.03 7.16
CA SER A 102 -0.65 16.95 7.75
C SER A 102 0.43 17.54 6.83
N LEU A 103 1.67 17.56 7.33
CA LEU A 103 2.84 17.94 6.52
C LEU A 103 3.19 16.88 5.46
N SER A 104 2.50 15.74 5.44
CA SER A 104 2.69 14.65 4.49
C SER A 104 1.40 14.35 3.74
N PRO A 105 0.92 15.25 2.84
CA PRO A 105 -0.40 15.15 2.21
C PRO A 105 -0.64 13.85 1.45
N SER A 106 0.42 13.22 0.93
CA SER A 106 0.34 11.93 0.24
C SER A 106 -0.04 10.76 1.17
N MET A 107 0.07 10.95 2.48
CA MET A 107 -0.31 10.01 3.52
C MET A 107 -1.65 10.35 4.19
N ASP A 108 -2.25 11.49 3.84
CA ASP A 108 -3.52 11.96 4.40
C ASP A 108 -4.69 11.23 3.73
N ILE A 109 -4.80 9.95 4.01
CA ILE A 109 -5.81 9.06 3.45
C ILE A 109 -6.42 8.17 4.54
N GLN A 110 -7.67 7.78 4.32
CA GLN A 110 -8.41 6.84 5.19
C GLN A 110 -8.82 5.56 4.45
N VAL A 111 -8.39 5.39 3.18
CA VAL A 111 -8.59 4.16 2.40
C VAL A 111 -7.27 3.78 1.74
N SER A 112 -6.74 2.63 2.10
CA SER A 112 -5.46 2.14 1.59
C SER A 112 -5.68 1.22 0.40
N SER A 113 -5.48 1.73 -0.82
CA SER A 113 -5.85 1.06 -2.08
C SER A 113 -5.08 -0.24 -2.37
N ASN A 114 -3.89 -0.44 -1.81
CA ASN A 114 -3.12 -1.68 -2.03
C ASN A 114 -3.20 -2.65 -0.87
N PHE A 115 -3.88 -2.28 0.22
CA PHE A 115 -4.08 -3.18 1.35
C PHE A 115 -4.96 -4.38 0.97
N GLU A 116 -5.98 -4.17 0.14
CA GLU A 116 -6.81 -5.23 -0.42
C GLU A 116 -5.99 -6.30 -1.15
N ARG A 117 -4.91 -5.90 -1.83
CA ARG A 117 -4.00 -6.86 -2.49
C ARG A 117 -3.23 -7.73 -1.52
N LEU A 118 -2.84 -7.17 -0.37
CA LEU A 118 -2.24 -7.98 0.69
C LEU A 118 -3.28 -8.96 1.25
N LEU A 119 -4.50 -8.51 1.51
CA LEU A 119 -5.58 -9.39 1.97
C LEU A 119 -5.85 -10.52 0.98
N PHE A 120 -5.90 -10.22 -0.32
CA PHE A 120 -6.08 -11.24 -1.35
C PHE A 120 -5.00 -12.33 -1.28
N GLU A 121 -3.73 -11.95 -1.10
CA GLU A 121 -2.64 -12.92 -0.95
C GLU A 121 -2.71 -13.67 0.39
N LEU A 122 -3.14 -13.03 1.48
CA LEU A 122 -3.28 -13.66 2.80
C LEU A 122 -4.48 -14.61 2.88
N LEU A 123 -5.47 -14.41 2.02
CA LEU A 123 -6.66 -15.25 1.88
C LEU A 123 -6.52 -16.26 0.71
N ASP A 124 -5.29 -16.67 0.41
CA ASP A 124 -4.97 -17.67 -0.61
C ASP A 124 -5.56 -17.36 -1.99
N ARG A 125 -5.63 -16.05 -2.32
CA ARG A 125 -6.17 -15.51 -3.58
C ARG A 125 -7.66 -15.81 -3.79
N ASP A 126 -8.39 -16.04 -2.71
CA ASP A 126 -9.85 -16.15 -2.75
C ASP A 126 -10.50 -14.77 -2.87
N GLY A 127 -11.03 -14.47 -4.06
CA GLY A 127 -11.71 -13.20 -4.35
C GLY A 127 -12.99 -13.01 -3.55
N ALA A 128 -13.74 -14.09 -3.27
CA ALA A 128 -14.96 -14.01 -2.49
C ALA A 128 -14.68 -13.71 -1.01
N ALA A 129 -13.68 -14.40 -0.43
CA ALA A 129 -13.23 -14.14 0.92
C ALA A 129 -12.66 -12.73 1.06
N THR A 130 -11.90 -12.26 0.08
CA THR A 130 -11.35 -10.88 0.05
C THR A 130 -12.46 -9.84 -0.01
N ALA A 131 -13.46 -10.03 -0.88
CA ALA A 131 -14.61 -9.14 -0.98
C ALA A 131 -15.42 -9.10 0.32
N ALA A 132 -15.63 -10.26 0.97
CA ALA A 132 -16.30 -10.35 2.25
C ALA A 132 -15.54 -9.60 3.36
N ALA A 133 -14.21 -9.77 3.44
CA ALA A 133 -13.36 -9.07 4.40
C ALA A 133 -13.40 -7.55 4.17
N MET A 134 -13.26 -7.09 2.92
CA MET A 134 -13.36 -5.67 2.57
C MET A 134 -14.74 -5.09 2.85
N GLY A 135 -15.80 -5.88 2.61
CA GLY A 135 -17.19 -5.52 2.95
C GLY A 135 -17.38 -5.34 4.45
N ALA A 136 -16.84 -6.24 5.26
CA ALA A 136 -16.91 -6.14 6.72
C ALA A 136 -16.25 -4.86 7.26
N PHE A 137 -15.13 -4.43 6.69
CA PHE A 137 -14.48 -3.15 7.03
C PHE A 137 -15.32 -1.92 6.66
N GLN A 138 -16.20 -2.04 5.65
CA GLN A 138 -17.09 -0.96 5.23
C GLN A 138 -18.41 -0.92 6.02
N ILE A 139 -18.89 -2.05 6.51
CA ILE A 139 -20.16 -2.16 7.26
C ILE A 139 -20.07 -1.45 8.62
N GLY A 140 -18.90 -1.37 9.24
CA GLY A 140 -18.68 -0.56 10.43
C GLY A 140 -18.98 0.94 10.27
N ARG A 141 -19.26 1.40 9.03
CA ARG A 141 -19.65 2.79 8.70
C ARG A 141 -21.13 3.11 8.90
N ALA A 142 -22.01 2.11 9.00
CA ALA A 142 -23.46 2.32 8.97
C ALA A 142 -24.09 2.68 10.32
N HIS A 143 -23.30 2.81 11.39
CA HIS A 143 -23.78 3.00 12.74
C HIS A 143 -23.12 4.15 13.52
N VAL A 144 -22.68 5.20 12.82
CA VAL A 144 -22.32 6.47 13.49
C VAL A 144 -23.09 7.61 12.87
#